data_1a991bfeb8f514daca3aa39da76a194e
#
_entry.id   1a991bfeb8f514daca3aa39da76a194e
#
_cell.length_a   1.000
_cell.length_b   1.000
_cell.length_c   1.000
_cell.angle_alpha   90.00
_cell.angle_beta   90.00
_cell.angle_gamma   90.00
#
_symmetry.space_group_name_H-M   'P 1'
#
loop_
_entity.id
_entity.type
_entity.pdbx_description
1 polymer ?
#
loop_
_entity_poly.entity_id
_entity_poly.type
_entity_poly.pdbx_seq_one_letter_code
_entity_poly.pdbx_strand_id
1 'polypeptide(L)'
;PEMSRGLGDVYKRQRYLSRSIEMEDNTMNETLKVLETRRSCRNFDKERMVSEEDIQAVVKAGTYAATGMGRQSPIIIAVTNKELRDRLSAENAKIMGTATDPFYGAPVILIVLADKDIPTYQYDGSLVMGNLMNAAESLGLGSIWIHRAKEEFESDFGKKILADLGIEGNYEGIGHCAIGYAAAPANAPAPRKENYVYYVK
;
A
#
# COMPACT_ATOMS: atom_id res chain seq x y z
N PRO A 1 0.91 -46.11 -37.48
CA PRO A 1 1.55 -44.80 -37.62
C PRO A 1 0.92 -43.80 -36.67
N GLU A 2 1.25 -43.93 -35.39
CA GLU A 2 0.82 -42.97 -34.34
C GLU A 2 2.06 -42.55 -33.57
N MET A 3 2.97 -41.77 -34.17
CA MET A 3 4.14 -41.22 -33.47
C MET A 3 4.49 -39.80 -33.89
N SER A 4 3.53 -38.91 -34.12
CA SER A 4 3.86 -37.52 -34.41
C SER A 4 3.20 -36.47 -33.52
N ARG A 5 2.36 -36.86 -32.54
CA ARG A 5 1.70 -35.89 -31.65
C ARG A 5 2.47 -35.50 -30.38
N GLY A 6 3.48 -36.30 -29.99
CA GLY A 6 4.23 -36.06 -28.76
C GLY A 6 5.36 -35.03 -28.86
N LEU A 7 5.99 -34.89 -30.03
CA LEU A 7 7.15 -34.00 -30.20
C LEU A 7 6.77 -32.50 -30.29
N GLY A 8 5.60 -32.19 -30.84
CA GLY A 8 5.13 -30.80 -30.95
C GLY A 8 4.84 -30.15 -29.60
N ASP A 9 4.34 -30.91 -28.63
CA ASP A 9 4.01 -30.38 -27.30
C ASP A 9 5.26 -30.23 -26.40
N VAL A 10 6.26 -31.08 -26.58
CA VAL A 10 7.55 -30.96 -25.86
C VAL A 10 8.31 -29.71 -26.35
N TYR A 11 8.33 -29.47 -27.68
CA TYR A 11 8.94 -28.26 -28.22
C TYR A 11 8.20 -26.97 -27.87
N LYS A 12 6.87 -26.99 -27.78
CA LYS A 12 6.09 -25.83 -27.30
C LYS A 12 6.35 -25.57 -25.83
N ARG A 13 6.42 -26.61 -25.00
CA ARG A 13 6.71 -26.49 -23.56
C ARG A 13 8.14 -25.99 -23.31
N GLN A 14 9.11 -26.46 -24.09
CA GLN A 14 10.49 -26.01 -24.01
C GLN A 14 10.67 -24.54 -24.49
N ARG A 15 9.96 -24.13 -25.53
CA ARG A 15 9.91 -22.70 -25.95
C ARG A 15 9.21 -21.80 -24.93
N TYR A 16 8.21 -22.29 -24.21
CA TYR A 16 7.58 -21.52 -23.13
C TYR A 16 8.51 -21.39 -21.92
N LEU A 17 9.23 -22.46 -21.57
CA LEU A 17 10.21 -22.44 -20.47
C LEU A 17 11.45 -21.62 -20.82
N SER A 18 11.98 -21.70 -22.05
CA SER A 18 13.09 -20.84 -22.49
C SER A 18 12.68 -19.36 -22.56
N ARG A 19 11.48 -19.05 -23.01
CA ARG A 19 10.96 -17.67 -22.98
C ARG A 19 10.73 -17.14 -21.57
N SER A 20 10.36 -17.98 -20.61
CA SER A 20 10.27 -17.60 -19.19
C SER A 20 11.66 -17.37 -18.56
N ILE A 21 12.67 -18.12 -18.98
CA ILE A 21 14.03 -17.99 -18.46
C ILE A 21 14.78 -16.82 -19.14
N GLU A 22 14.51 -16.52 -20.44
CA GLU A 22 15.07 -15.38 -21.14
C GLU A 22 14.37 -14.03 -20.78
N MET A 23 13.22 -14.07 -20.07
CA MET A 23 12.57 -12.86 -19.53
C MET A 23 13.15 -12.41 -18.17
N GLU A 24 14.14 -13.08 -17.62
CA GLU A 24 14.69 -12.76 -16.30
C GLU A 24 15.68 -11.60 -16.31
N ASP A 25 16.09 -11.01 -17.42
CA ASP A 25 17.20 -10.05 -17.35
C ASP A 25 17.09 -8.74 -18.13
N ASN A 26 16.01 -8.31 -18.75
CA ASN A 26 15.94 -6.91 -19.22
C ASN A 26 14.61 -6.36 -19.76
N THR A 27 13.44 -6.90 -19.44
CA THR A 27 12.16 -6.34 -19.95
C THR A 27 11.01 -6.36 -18.97
N MET A 28 11.24 -6.38 -17.67
CA MET A 28 10.13 -6.20 -16.74
C MET A 28 9.67 -4.75 -16.83
N ASN A 29 8.40 -4.55 -17.21
CA ASN A 29 7.76 -3.25 -17.19
C ASN A 29 7.90 -2.62 -15.80
N GLU A 30 8.24 -1.33 -15.72
CA GLU A 30 8.47 -0.64 -14.43
C GLU A 30 7.30 -0.79 -13.45
N THR A 31 6.06 -0.81 -13.93
CA THR A 31 4.89 -1.06 -13.08
C THR A 31 4.91 -2.45 -12.47
N LEU A 32 5.22 -3.49 -13.25
CA LEU A 32 5.32 -4.86 -12.75
C LEU A 32 6.47 -4.99 -11.75
N LYS A 33 7.60 -4.35 -12.02
CA LYS A 33 8.74 -4.31 -11.12
C LYS A 33 8.35 -3.73 -9.75
N VAL A 34 7.67 -2.57 -9.73
CA VAL A 34 7.18 -1.96 -8.48
C VAL A 34 6.27 -2.91 -7.71
N LEU A 35 5.29 -3.54 -8.40
CA LEU A 35 4.35 -4.47 -7.77
C LEU A 35 5.04 -5.70 -7.16
N GLU A 36 6.10 -6.18 -7.77
CA GLU A 36 6.84 -7.37 -7.31
C GLU A 36 7.92 -7.05 -6.28
N THR A 37 8.53 -5.86 -6.33
CA THR A 37 9.63 -5.46 -5.44
C THR A 37 9.19 -4.76 -4.16
N ARG A 38 8.05 -4.05 -4.18
CA ARG A 38 7.55 -3.32 -3.02
C ARG A 38 7.46 -4.21 -1.76
N ARG A 39 8.04 -3.72 -0.66
CA ARG A 39 8.01 -4.37 0.66
C ARG A 39 7.53 -3.42 1.74
N SER A 40 6.97 -4.00 2.81
CA SER A 40 6.62 -3.22 4.01
C SER A 40 7.88 -2.80 4.74
N CYS A 41 8.13 -1.49 4.81
CA CYS A 41 9.25 -0.91 5.56
C CYS A 41 8.89 -0.85 7.06
N ARG A 42 9.77 -1.35 7.92
CA ARG A 42 9.60 -1.35 9.39
C ARG A 42 10.76 -0.67 10.11
N ASN A 43 11.54 0.12 9.38
CA ASN A 43 12.62 0.91 9.92
C ASN A 43 12.88 2.09 8.98
N PHE A 44 12.42 3.28 9.38
CA PHE A 44 12.56 4.49 8.59
C PHE A 44 13.69 5.36 9.10
N ASP A 45 14.35 6.08 8.20
CA ASP A 45 15.28 7.15 8.52
C ASP A 45 14.48 8.34 9.07
N LYS A 46 14.57 8.56 10.37
CA LYS A 46 13.82 9.59 11.10
C LYS A 46 14.31 11.02 10.83
N GLU A 47 15.54 11.14 10.36
CA GLU A 47 16.18 12.43 10.11
C GLU A 47 15.92 12.93 8.67
N ARG A 48 15.50 12.03 7.78
CA ARG A 48 15.29 12.35 6.38
C ARG A 48 13.80 12.54 6.07
N MET A 49 13.41 13.79 5.89
CA MET A 49 12.04 14.13 5.49
C MET A 49 11.77 13.79 4.02
N VAL A 50 10.54 13.39 3.71
CA VAL A 50 10.04 13.22 2.35
C VAL A 50 9.77 14.62 1.77
N SER A 51 10.12 14.84 0.51
CA SER A 51 9.82 16.11 -0.17
C SER A 51 8.32 16.31 -0.33
N GLU A 52 7.86 17.56 -0.34
CA GLU A 52 6.47 17.87 -0.57
C GLU A 52 6.01 17.39 -1.96
N GLU A 53 6.87 17.49 -2.97
CA GLU A 53 6.62 17.00 -4.32
C GLU A 53 6.35 15.49 -4.35
N ASP A 54 7.18 14.69 -3.66
CA ASP A 54 6.99 13.25 -3.56
C ASP A 54 5.70 12.90 -2.81
N ILE A 55 5.41 13.60 -1.71
CA ILE A 55 4.15 13.41 -0.97
C ILE A 55 2.95 13.69 -1.86
N GLN A 56 2.96 14.80 -2.60
CA GLN A 56 1.89 15.16 -3.54
C GLN A 56 1.74 14.12 -4.66
N ALA A 57 2.85 13.61 -5.20
CA ALA A 57 2.83 12.57 -6.22
C ALA A 57 2.21 11.27 -5.70
N VAL A 58 2.60 10.83 -4.49
CA VAL A 58 2.03 9.65 -3.83
C VAL A 58 0.54 9.82 -3.58
N VAL A 59 0.14 10.95 -2.98
CA VAL A 59 -1.28 11.26 -2.70
C VAL A 59 -2.08 11.29 -3.98
N LYS A 60 -1.58 11.97 -5.02
CA LYS A 60 -2.23 12.00 -6.34
C LYS A 60 -2.46 10.60 -6.89
N ALA A 61 -1.45 9.72 -6.86
CA ALA A 61 -1.61 8.33 -7.30
C ALA A 61 -2.70 7.59 -6.51
N GLY A 62 -2.82 7.85 -5.21
CA GLY A 62 -3.90 7.33 -4.36
C GLY A 62 -5.28 7.73 -4.88
N THR A 63 -5.47 8.98 -5.29
CA THR A 63 -6.77 9.48 -5.78
C THR A 63 -7.21 8.85 -7.11
N TYR A 64 -6.32 8.18 -7.83
CA TYR A 64 -6.61 7.47 -9.08
C TYR A 64 -6.93 5.97 -8.87
N ALA A 65 -7.05 5.51 -7.64
CA ALA A 65 -7.49 4.15 -7.38
C ALA A 65 -8.92 3.93 -7.89
N ALA A 66 -9.20 2.73 -8.39
CA ALA A 66 -10.55 2.37 -8.81
C ALA A 66 -11.50 2.38 -7.61
N THR A 67 -12.73 2.83 -7.82
CA THR A 67 -13.79 2.85 -6.81
C THR A 67 -15.09 2.28 -7.38
N GLY A 68 -15.91 1.68 -6.54
CA GLY A 68 -17.18 1.11 -6.95
C GLY A 68 -18.08 2.16 -7.64
N MET A 69 -18.43 1.91 -8.91
CA MET A 69 -19.20 2.82 -9.75
C MET A 69 -18.64 4.24 -9.87
N GLY A 70 -17.35 4.43 -9.65
CA GLY A 70 -16.70 5.74 -9.69
C GLY A 70 -17.13 6.71 -8.58
N ARG A 71 -17.66 6.19 -7.46
CA ARG A 71 -18.22 7.02 -6.38
C ARG A 71 -17.21 7.72 -5.49
N GLN A 72 -15.93 7.35 -5.59
CA GLN A 72 -14.82 8.00 -4.89
C GLN A 72 -15.08 8.16 -3.37
N SER A 73 -15.49 7.05 -2.74
CA SER A 73 -15.77 7.02 -1.29
C SER A 73 -14.57 7.37 -0.40
N PRO A 74 -13.29 7.10 -0.79
CA PRO A 74 -12.16 7.39 0.08
C PRO A 74 -11.73 8.86 0.08
N ILE A 75 -11.19 9.29 1.23
CA ILE A 75 -10.42 10.52 1.40
C ILE A 75 -9.04 10.20 1.97
N ILE A 76 -8.09 11.09 1.75
CA ILE A 76 -6.72 10.97 2.24
C ILE A 76 -6.39 12.20 3.09
N ILE A 77 -5.96 11.99 4.33
CA ILE A 77 -5.41 13.04 5.19
C ILE A 77 -3.90 12.85 5.23
N ALA A 78 -3.14 13.80 4.67
CA ALA A 78 -1.69 13.78 4.68
C ALA A 78 -1.15 14.51 5.92
N VAL A 79 -0.51 13.77 6.81
CA VAL A 79 0.07 14.28 8.05
C VAL A 79 1.59 14.38 7.91
N THR A 80 2.08 15.60 7.81
CA THR A 80 3.50 15.96 7.79
C THR A 80 3.91 16.71 9.06
N ASN A 81 2.95 17.17 9.84
CA ASN A 81 3.18 17.82 11.12
C ASN A 81 3.63 16.80 12.16
N LYS A 82 4.84 16.99 12.68
CA LYS A 82 5.47 16.06 13.63
C LYS A 82 4.64 15.86 14.90
N GLU A 83 4.08 16.94 15.46
CA GLU A 83 3.30 16.86 16.71
C GLU A 83 2.04 16.00 16.51
N LEU A 84 1.30 16.22 15.42
CA LEU A 84 0.12 15.40 15.10
C LEU A 84 0.51 13.96 14.80
N ARG A 85 1.61 13.75 14.05
CA ARG A 85 2.14 12.41 13.77
C ARG A 85 2.45 11.64 15.06
N ASP A 86 3.09 12.29 16.03
CA ASP A 86 3.46 11.65 17.29
C ASP A 86 2.23 11.35 18.16
N ARG A 87 1.22 12.21 18.13
CA ARG A 87 -0.08 11.97 18.80
C ARG A 87 -0.85 10.82 18.18
N LEU A 88 -0.88 10.72 16.84
CA LEU A 88 -1.44 9.57 16.11
C LEU A 88 -0.72 8.27 16.49
N SER A 89 0.61 8.31 16.56
CA SER A 89 1.40 7.16 17.01
C SER A 89 1.05 6.72 18.43
N ALA A 90 0.92 7.66 19.33
CA ALA A 90 0.58 7.39 20.73
C ALA A 90 -0.83 6.77 20.86
N GLU A 91 -1.83 7.32 20.15
CA GLU A 91 -3.19 6.78 20.18
C GLU A 91 -3.25 5.39 19.54
N ASN A 92 -2.57 5.18 18.39
CA ASN A 92 -2.48 3.89 17.74
C ASN A 92 -1.78 2.84 18.62
N ALA A 93 -0.70 3.22 19.31
CA ALA A 93 0.02 2.39 20.26
C ALA A 93 -0.86 2.00 21.46
N LYS A 94 -1.62 2.93 22.00
CA LYS A 94 -2.58 2.71 23.08
C LYS A 94 -3.66 1.70 22.67
N ILE A 95 -4.25 1.82 21.49
CA ILE A 95 -5.23 0.87 20.94
C ILE A 95 -4.58 -0.51 20.77
N MET A 96 -3.33 -0.56 20.34
CA MET A 96 -2.56 -1.80 20.18
C MET A 96 -2.15 -2.45 21.52
N GLY A 97 -2.17 -1.70 22.62
CA GLY A 97 -1.67 -2.17 23.92
C GLY A 97 -0.14 -2.24 23.99
N THR A 98 0.57 -1.33 23.32
CA THR A 98 2.04 -1.26 23.27
C THR A 98 2.55 0.14 23.61
N ALA A 99 3.83 0.24 23.99
CA ALA A 99 4.54 1.51 24.15
C ALA A 99 5.46 1.85 22.98
N THR A 100 5.54 0.98 21.96
CA THR A 100 6.39 1.21 20.78
C THR A 100 5.67 2.04 19.72
N ASP A 101 6.42 2.78 18.91
CA ASP A 101 5.87 3.52 17.77
C ASP A 101 5.38 2.57 16.67
N PRO A 102 4.05 2.46 16.44
CA PRO A 102 3.51 1.57 15.41
C PRO A 102 3.84 2.02 13.99
N PHE A 103 4.28 3.27 13.80
CA PHE A 103 4.67 3.82 12.51
C PHE A 103 6.16 3.65 12.19
N TYR A 104 6.92 2.94 13.05
CA TYR A 104 8.33 2.58 12.83
C TYR A 104 9.26 3.76 12.55
N GLY A 105 8.92 4.95 13.04
CA GLY A 105 9.69 6.18 12.82
C GLY A 105 9.42 6.88 11.50
N ALA A 106 8.43 6.44 10.72
CA ALA A 106 8.05 7.13 9.48
C ALA A 106 7.69 8.61 9.75
N PRO A 107 8.25 9.56 8.99
CA PRO A 107 7.98 10.98 9.20
C PRO A 107 6.62 11.44 8.66
N VAL A 108 6.05 10.73 7.70
CA VAL A 108 4.79 11.11 7.03
C VAL A 108 3.78 9.98 7.15
N ILE A 109 2.55 10.33 7.50
CA ILE A 109 1.43 9.40 7.63
C ILE A 109 0.30 9.86 6.70
N LEU A 110 -0.06 9.02 5.74
CA LEU A 110 -1.22 9.22 4.88
C LEU A 110 -2.37 8.37 5.42
N ILE A 111 -3.36 9.02 6.01
CA ILE A 111 -4.50 8.36 6.60
C ILE A 111 -5.57 8.21 5.53
N VAL A 112 -6.03 6.98 5.30
CA VAL A 112 -7.13 6.70 4.38
C VAL A 112 -8.39 6.42 5.19
N LEU A 113 -9.42 7.20 4.94
CA LEU A 113 -10.76 7.01 5.44
C LEU A 113 -11.70 6.79 4.25
N ALA A 114 -12.84 6.15 4.45
CA ALA A 114 -13.82 5.97 3.38
C ALA A 114 -15.25 6.10 3.92
N ASP A 115 -16.14 6.67 3.10
CA ASP A 115 -17.53 6.93 3.43
C ASP A 115 -18.33 5.62 3.46
N LYS A 116 -18.81 5.25 4.64
CA LYS A 116 -19.60 4.02 4.90
C LYS A 116 -20.95 3.99 4.21
N ASP A 117 -21.46 5.11 3.75
CA ASP A 117 -22.73 5.16 3.02
C ASP A 117 -22.57 4.60 1.60
N ILE A 118 -21.33 4.35 1.16
CA ILE A 118 -20.99 3.70 -0.10
C ILE A 118 -20.65 2.21 0.18
N PRO A 119 -21.43 1.23 -0.34
CA PRO A 119 -21.27 -0.19 0.02
C PRO A 119 -19.88 -0.79 -0.25
N THR A 120 -19.11 -0.20 -1.15
CA THR A 120 -17.76 -0.65 -1.54
C THR A 120 -16.63 0.03 -0.78
N TYR A 121 -16.94 0.86 0.20
CA TYR A 121 -15.99 1.77 0.87
C TYR A 121 -14.69 1.11 1.35
N GLN A 122 -14.77 -0.09 1.94
CA GLN A 122 -13.58 -0.80 2.44
C GLN A 122 -12.68 -1.26 1.29
N TYR A 123 -13.27 -1.73 0.20
CA TYR A 123 -12.52 -2.15 -0.99
C TYR A 123 -11.91 -0.95 -1.69
N ASP A 124 -12.68 0.13 -1.86
CA ASP A 124 -12.22 1.38 -2.45
C ASP A 124 -11.03 1.95 -1.67
N GLY A 125 -11.15 2.06 -0.34
CA GLY A 125 -10.06 2.52 0.52
C GLY A 125 -8.84 1.59 0.50
N SER A 126 -9.04 0.28 0.38
CA SER A 126 -7.95 -0.69 0.26
C SER A 126 -7.19 -0.53 -1.06
N LEU A 127 -7.87 -0.22 -2.16
CA LEU A 127 -7.23 0.09 -3.44
C LEU A 127 -6.44 1.39 -3.37
N VAL A 128 -6.96 2.43 -2.70
CA VAL A 128 -6.20 3.66 -2.43
C VAL A 128 -4.91 3.35 -1.67
N MET A 129 -4.98 2.55 -0.59
CA MET A 129 -3.78 2.13 0.15
C MET A 129 -2.77 1.41 -0.74
N GLY A 130 -3.23 0.53 -1.63
CA GLY A 130 -2.39 -0.15 -2.61
C GLY A 130 -1.67 0.83 -3.54
N ASN A 131 -2.40 1.81 -4.10
CA ASN A 131 -1.83 2.84 -4.96
C ASN A 131 -0.81 3.70 -4.23
N LEU A 132 -1.10 4.16 -3.00
CA LEU A 132 -0.16 4.94 -2.18
C LEU A 132 1.17 4.19 -1.97
N MET A 133 1.09 2.91 -1.59
CA MET A 133 2.29 2.11 -1.34
C MET A 133 3.10 1.83 -2.60
N ASN A 134 2.44 1.59 -3.74
CA ASN A 134 3.11 1.35 -5.02
C ASN A 134 3.76 2.64 -5.55
N ALA A 135 3.08 3.78 -5.42
CA ALA A 135 3.64 5.08 -5.79
C ALA A 135 4.86 5.43 -4.92
N ALA A 136 4.80 5.19 -3.61
CA ALA A 136 5.96 5.38 -2.73
C ALA A 136 7.16 4.55 -3.20
N GLU A 137 6.98 3.26 -3.51
CA GLU A 137 8.04 2.38 -4.04
C GLU A 137 8.62 2.91 -5.34
N SER A 138 7.79 3.40 -6.27
CA SER A 138 8.25 3.94 -7.57
C SER A 138 9.13 5.19 -7.42
N LEU A 139 9.01 5.90 -6.31
CA LEU A 139 9.82 7.07 -5.95
C LEU A 139 11.00 6.73 -5.03
N GLY A 140 11.26 5.44 -4.77
CA GLY A 140 12.32 5.00 -3.88
C GLY A 140 12.04 5.24 -2.40
N LEU A 141 10.77 5.43 -2.02
CA LEU A 141 10.33 5.56 -0.65
C LEU A 141 9.90 4.20 -0.08
N GLY A 142 10.23 3.96 1.18
CA GLY A 142 9.63 2.88 1.96
C GLY A 142 8.18 3.21 2.32
N SER A 143 7.35 2.18 2.39
CA SER A 143 5.96 2.32 2.83
C SER A 143 5.48 1.11 3.62
N ILE A 144 4.48 1.31 4.48
CA ILE A 144 3.81 0.22 5.20
C ILE A 144 2.38 0.60 5.54
N TRP A 145 1.47 -0.39 5.45
CA TRP A 145 0.10 -0.27 5.95
C TRP A 145 0.06 -0.55 7.44
N ILE A 146 -0.42 0.41 8.23
CA ILE A 146 -0.69 0.26 9.65
C ILE A 146 -2.20 0.26 9.89
N HIS A 147 -2.67 -0.72 10.65
CA HIS A 147 -4.07 -0.86 11.04
C HIS A 147 -4.50 0.11 12.14
N ARG A 148 -5.72 -0.04 12.60
CA ARG A 148 -6.35 0.67 13.74
C ARG A 148 -6.80 2.09 13.41
N ALA A 149 -6.77 2.51 12.14
CA ALA A 149 -7.38 3.77 11.74
C ALA A 149 -8.88 3.80 12.06
N LYS A 150 -9.56 2.64 12.00
CA LYS A 150 -10.98 2.54 12.37
C LYS A 150 -11.18 2.95 13.82
N GLU A 151 -10.56 2.26 14.75
CA GLU A 151 -10.71 2.50 16.19
C GLU A 151 -10.23 3.91 16.55
N GLU A 152 -9.17 4.38 15.90
CA GLU A 152 -8.62 5.70 16.13
C GLU A 152 -9.58 6.82 15.71
N PHE A 153 -10.25 6.68 14.55
CA PHE A 153 -11.23 7.67 14.07
C PHE A 153 -12.66 7.48 14.61
N GLU A 154 -12.93 6.38 15.28
CA GLU A 154 -14.12 6.20 16.14
C GLU A 154 -13.97 6.88 17.51
N SER A 155 -12.73 7.15 17.95
CA SER A 155 -12.42 7.84 19.22
C SER A 155 -12.68 9.34 19.15
N ASP A 156 -12.74 10.00 20.32
CA ASP A 156 -12.86 11.46 20.40
C ASP A 156 -11.65 12.18 19.78
N PHE A 157 -10.48 11.56 19.85
CA PHE A 157 -9.26 12.08 19.22
C PHE A 157 -9.40 12.16 17.69
N GLY A 158 -9.81 11.07 17.03
CA GLY A 158 -10.01 11.05 15.59
C GLY A 158 -11.15 11.95 15.14
N LYS A 159 -12.29 11.94 15.86
CA LYS A 159 -13.42 12.85 15.59
C LYS A 159 -13.02 14.33 15.66
N LYS A 160 -12.16 14.67 16.63
CA LYS A 160 -11.63 16.03 16.70
C LYS A 160 -10.79 16.40 15.47
N ILE A 161 -9.94 15.50 14.96
CA ILE A 161 -9.18 15.74 13.72
C ILE A 161 -10.12 16.02 12.55
N LEU A 162 -11.18 15.23 12.38
CA LEU A 162 -12.16 15.45 11.32
C LEU A 162 -12.85 16.82 11.45
N ALA A 163 -13.26 17.16 12.67
CA ALA A 163 -13.90 18.45 12.96
C ALA A 163 -12.96 19.63 12.70
N ASP A 164 -11.71 19.55 13.13
CA ASP A 164 -10.70 20.60 12.92
C ASP A 164 -10.39 20.82 11.41
N LEU A 165 -10.54 19.77 10.59
CA LEU A 165 -10.38 19.84 9.13
C LEU A 165 -11.67 20.16 8.39
N GLY A 166 -12.80 20.30 9.07
CA GLY A 166 -14.11 20.54 8.46
C GLY A 166 -14.61 19.36 7.61
N ILE A 167 -14.17 18.14 7.93
CA ILE A 167 -14.59 16.93 7.22
C ILE A 167 -15.89 16.43 7.84
N GLU A 168 -16.97 16.54 7.07
CA GLU A 168 -18.30 16.05 7.43
C GLU A 168 -18.62 14.76 6.67
N GLY A 169 -19.38 13.85 7.27
CA GLY A 169 -19.81 12.59 6.66
C GLY A 169 -19.59 11.37 7.56
N ASN A 170 -19.96 10.20 7.04
CA ASN A 170 -19.92 8.94 7.78
C ASN A 170 -18.64 8.14 7.46
N TYR A 171 -17.49 8.69 7.80
CA TYR A 171 -16.20 8.10 7.46
C TYR A 171 -15.75 7.05 8.47
N GLU A 172 -15.18 5.95 7.94
CA GLU A 172 -14.47 4.93 8.72
C GLU A 172 -12.99 4.89 8.30
N GLY A 173 -12.10 4.70 9.27
CA GLY A 173 -10.69 4.53 9.01
C GLY A 173 -10.38 3.19 8.31
N ILE A 174 -9.67 3.25 7.17
CA ILE A 174 -9.22 2.08 6.42
C ILE A 174 -7.81 1.68 6.86
N GLY A 175 -6.94 2.66 7.01
CA GLY A 175 -5.56 2.43 7.43
C GLY A 175 -4.68 3.66 7.32
N HIS A 176 -3.46 3.53 7.85
CA HIS A 176 -2.43 4.54 7.71
C HIS A 176 -1.35 4.00 6.77
N CYS A 177 -1.06 4.71 5.69
CA CYS A 177 0.12 4.48 4.87
C CYS A 177 1.26 5.33 5.45
N ALA A 178 2.13 4.71 6.24
CA ALA A 178 3.33 5.34 6.73
C ALA A 178 4.40 5.34 5.63
N ILE A 179 4.97 6.51 5.30
CA ILE A 179 5.97 6.66 4.24
C ILE A 179 7.20 7.42 4.73
N GLY A 180 8.34 7.11 4.12
CA GLY A 180 9.63 7.72 4.42
C GLY A 180 10.77 6.99 3.71
N TYR A 181 11.99 7.41 3.92
CA TYR A 181 13.16 6.68 3.42
C TYR A 181 13.47 5.48 4.32
N ALA A 182 13.72 4.32 3.72
CA ALA A 182 14.10 3.14 4.48
C ALA A 182 15.53 3.31 5.05
N ALA A 183 15.70 3.02 6.35
CA ALA A 183 17.02 3.06 7.01
C ALA A 183 17.91 1.84 6.67
N ALA A 184 17.34 0.80 6.07
CA ALA A 184 18.03 -0.41 5.65
C ALA A 184 17.35 -1.03 4.42
N PRO A 185 18.04 -1.82 3.62
CA PRO A 185 17.45 -2.54 2.48
C PRO A 185 16.27 -3.43 2.92
N ALA A 186 15.28 -3.54 2.06
CA ALA A 186 14.15 -4.42 2.28
C ALA A 186 14.57 -5.89 2.28
N ASN A 187 13.89 -6.71 3.08
CA ASN A 187 14.09 -8.16 3.05
C ASN A 187 13.59 -8.76 1.72
N ALA A 188 14.19 -9.88 1.34
CA ALA A 188 13.71 -10.67 0.19
C ALA A 188 12.22 -11.04 0.37
N PRO A 189 11.46 -11.15 -0.73
CA PRO A 189 10.06 -11.56 -0.67
C PRO A 189 9.95 -13.00 -0.17
N ALA A 190 8.95 -13.27 0.67
CA ALA A 190 8.60 -14.65 0.99
C ALA A 190 8.14 -15.39 -0.28
N PRO A 191 8.43 -16.69 -0.40
CA PRO A 191 7.89 -17.51 -1.49
C PRO A 191 6.37 -17.38 -1.57
N ARG A 192 5.82 -17.40 -2.79
CA ARG A 192 4.37 -17.48 -2.97
C ARG A 192 3.90 -18.89 -2.65
N LYS A 193 2.73 -19.03 -2.04
CA LYS A 193 2.14 -20.34 -1.76
C LYS A 193 1.82 -21.07 -3.07
N GLU A 194 1.97 -22.38 -3.10
CA GLU A 194 1.77 -23.21 -4.32
C GLU A 194 0.38 -23.03 -4.94
N ASN A 195 -0.67 -23.09 -4.15
CA ASN A 195 -2.07 -23.01 -4.63
C ASN A 195 -2.60 -21.56 -4.55
N TYR A 196 -1.87 -20.61 -5.15
CA TYR A 196 -2.28 -19.21 -5.19
C TYR A 196 -3.22 -18.89 -6.36
N VAL A 197 -3.03 -19.58 -7.50
CA VAL A 197 -3.78 -19.36 -8.75
C VAL A 197 -4.31 -20.68 -9.28
N TYR A 198 -5.54 -20.67 -9.72
CA TYR A 198 -6.20 -21.79 -10.39
C TYR A 198 -6.60 -21.37 -11.80
N TYR A 199 -6.25 -22.18 -12.80
CA TYR A 199 -6.60 -21.94 -14.20
C TYR A 199 -7.74 -22.89 -14.61
N VAL A 200 -8.82 -22.32 -15.12
CA VAL A 200 -9.89 -23.06 -15.82
C VAL A 200 -9.71 -22.82 -17.30
N LYS A 201 -9.51 -23.92 -18.06
CA LYS A 201 -9.25 -23.88 -19.51
C LYS A 201 -10.41 -24.53 -20.27
#